data_60b9e9e4d2ba6bb3cca59699edd73631
#
_entry.id   60b9e9e4d2ba6bb3cca59699edd73631
#
_cell.length_a   1.000
_cell.length_b   1.000
_cell.length_c   1.000
_cell.angle_alpha   90.00
_cell.angle_beta   90.00
_cell.angle_gamma   90.00
#
_symmetry.space_group_name_H-M   'P 1'
#
loop_
_entity.id
_entity.type
_entity.pdbx_description
1 polymer ?
#
loop_
_entity_poly.entity_id
_entity_poly.type
_entity_poly.pdbx_seq_one_letter_code
_entity_poly.pdbx_strand_id
1 'polypeptide(L)'
;SYAHRGEKVTSVVYDFSIVNPPADVAAQLGIVEDDFAYHIVRVRQVDEKPIVIEYTYMPIVLIPGLKKKDLYGSVYSFIREQCGLKISSFHRTIRAVAATEEEAERLDTEPGAPLLDLAQRWRPL
;
A
#
# COMPACT_ATOMS: atom_id res chain seq x y z
N SER A 1 -6.99 11.93 11.24
CA SER A 1 -5.82 11.10 11.07
C SER A 1 -4.96 11.11 12.34
N TYR A 2 -4.08 10.16 12.47
CA TYR A 2 -3.21 10.04 13.65
C TYR A 2 -2.31 11.27 13.82
N ALA A 3 -1.90 11.88 12.72
CA ALA A 3 -1.03 13.06 12.76
C ALA A 3 -1.66 14.24 13.50
N HIS A 4 -2.99 14.34 13.51
CA HIS A 4 -3.70 15.44 14.18
C HIS A 4 -3.67 15.33 15.71
N ARG A 5 -3.25 14.20 16.24
CA ARG A 5 -3.14 13.97 17.69
C ARG A 5 -1.74 14.22 18.22
N GLY A 6 -0.86 14.80 17.40
CA GLY A 6 0.54 14.95 17.75
C GLY A 6 1.36 13.66 17.66
N GLU A 7 0.77 12.59 17.15
CA GLU A 7 1.43 11.32 16.96
C GLU A 7 2.26 11.32 15.68
N LYS A 8 3.41 10.66 15.73
CA LYS A 8 4.31 10.57 14.58
C LYS A 8 3.96 9.32 13.76
N VAL A 9 3.51 9.54 12.53
CA VAL A 9 3.22 8.46 11.59
C VAL A 9 4.41 8.26 10.66
N THR A 10 4.94 7.05 10.61
CA THR A 10 6.05 6.68 9.74
C THR A 10 5.70 5.43 8.96
N SER A 11 6.50 5.15 7.93
CA SER A 11 6.33 3.97 7.08
C SER A 11 7.64 3.23 6.94
N VAL A 12 7.56 1.90 6.96
CA VAL A 12 8.66 1.02 6.58
C VAL A 12 8.24 0.35 5.28
N VAL A 13 9.07 0.44 4.25
CA VAL A 13 8.79 -0.14 2.93
C VAL A 13 9.48 -1.49 2.84
N TYR A 14 8.71 -2.56 2.71
CA TYR A 14 9.22 -3.92 2.60
C TYR A 14 9.29 -4.44 1.18
N ASP A 15 8.43 -3.95 0.31
CA ASP A 15 8.49 -4.27 -1.11
C ASP A 15 8.05 -3.07 -1.92
N PHE A 16 8.77 -2.83 -3.00
CA PHE A 16 8.41 -1.90 -4.03
C PHE A 16 8.92 -2.49 -5.34
N SER A 17 8.02 -3.07 -6.11
CA SER A 17 8.39 -3.79 -7.33
C SER A 17 7.38 -3.50 -8.44
N ILE A 18 7.81 -3.77 -9.67
CA ILE A 18 6.95 -3.72 -10.84
C ILE A 18 6.64 -5.16 -11.19
N VAL A 19 5.34 -5.48 -11.22
CA VAL A 19 4.87 -6.84 -11.40
C VAL A 19 3.78 -6.90 -12.47
N ASN A 20 3.59 -8.09 -12.99
CA ASN A 20 2.43 -8.44 -13.78
C ASN A 20 1.40 -8.98 -12.79
N PRO A 21 0.34 -8.22 -12.48
CA PRO A 21 -0.53 -8.61 -11.37
C PRO A 21 -1.40 -9.84 -11.71
N PRO A 22 -1.89 -10.54 -10.69
CA PRO A 22 -2.88 -11.61 -10.91
C PRO A 22 -4.12 -11.08 -11.66
N ALA A 23 -4.81 -11.96 -12.37
CA ALA A 23 -5.94 -11.58 -13.21
C ALA A 23 -7.04 -10.82 -12.45
N ASP A 24 -7.36 -11.27 -11.24
CA ASP A 24 -8.37 -10.62 -10.40
C ASP A 24 -7.94 -9.21 -9.98
N VAL A 25 -6.68 -9.03 -9.67
CA VAL A 25 -6.12 -7.72 -9.34
C VAL A 25 -6.13 -6.81 -10.58
N ALA A 26 -5.70 -7.31 -11.74
CA ALA A 26 -5.71 -6.53 -12.98
C ALA A 26 -7.12 -6.00 -13.28
N ALA A 27 -8.14 -6.84 -13.11
CA ALA A 27 -9.53 -6.44 -13.28
C ALA A 27 -9.92 -5.30 -12.32
N GLN A 28 -9.51 -5.39 -11.07
CA GLN A 28 -9.77 -4.34 -10.07
C GLN A 28 -9.08 -3.03 -10.42
N LEU A 29 -7.90 -3.10 -11.03
CA LEU A 29 -7.15 -1.92 -11.45
C LEU A 29 -7.63 -1.33 -12.78
N GLY A 30 -8.47 -2.06 -13.52
CA GLY A 30 -8.94 -1.63 -14.83
C GLY A 30 -7.87 -1.73 -15.90
N ILE A 31 -6.92 -2.65 -15.76
CA ILE A 31 -5.86 -2.92 -16.73
C ILE A 31 -6.00 -4.36 -17.26
N VAL A 32 -5.31 -4.65 -18.35
CA VAL A 32 -5.29 -6.01 -18.90
C VAL A 32 -4.21 -6.86 -18.21
N GLU A 33 -4.34 -8.18 -18.29
CA GLU A 33 -3.44 -9.11 -17.59
C GLU A 33 -1.97 -8.92 -17.93
N ASP A 34 -1.65 -8.50 -19.16
CA ASP A 34 -0.27 -8.33 -19.60
C ASP A 34 0.33 -6.99 -19.19
N ASP A 35 -0.46 -6.09 -18.62
CA ASP A 35 0.03 -4.80 -18.14
C ASP A 35 0.77 -4.98 -16.82
N PHE A 36 1.60 -3.99 -16.52
CA PHE A 36 2.36 -3.98 -15.28
C PHE A 36 1.77 -3.01 -14.27
N ALA A 37 1.99 -3.33 -13.00
CA ALA A 37 1.57 -2.50 -11.88
C ALA A 37 2.70 -2.43 -10.85
N TYR A 38 2.68 -1.38 -10.04
CA TYR A 38 3.48 -1.35 -8.82
C TYR A 38 2.84 -2.28 -7.80
N HIS A 39 3.69 -3.04 -7.12
CA HIS A 39 3.33 -3.79 -5.93
C HIS A 39 4.10 -3.19 -4.75
N ILE A 40 3.39 -2.74 -3.74
CA ILE A 40 3.96 -2.02 -2.62
C ILE A 40 3.50 -2.66 -1.32
N VAL A 41 4.45 -3.00 -0.46
CA VAL A 41 4.15 -3.49 0.89
C VAL A 41 4.78 -2.52 1.89
N ARG A 42 3.94 -1.91 2.71
CA ARG A 42 4.38 -0.97 3.74
C ARG A 42 3.81 -1.35 5.09
N VAL A 43 4.61 -1.18 6.13
CA VAL A 43 4.12 -1.18 7.50
C VAL A 43 3.98 0.27 7.94
N ARG A 44 2.79 0.66 8.36
CA ARG A 44 2.55 1.99 8.93
C ARG A 44 2.70 1.89 10.43
N GLN A 45 3.43 2.83 10.98
CA GLN A 45 3.74 2.89 12.40
C GLN A 45 3.25 4.19 13.00
N VAL A 46 2.84 4.13 14.26
CA VAL A 46 2.49 5.30 15.06
C VAL A 46 3.40 5.28 16.27
N ASP A 47 4.22 6.30 16.43
CA ASP A 47 5.23 6.39 17.49
C ASP A 47 6.10 5.12 17.55
N GLU A 48 6.57 4.69 16.37
CA GLU A 48 7.43 3.52 16.16
C GLU A 48 6.75 2.17 16.42
N LYS A 49 5.44 2.17 16.67
CA LYS A 49 4.68 0.93 16.85
C LYS A 49 3.96 0.56 15.56
N PRO A 50 4.19 -0.64 15.03
CA PRO A 50 3.46 -1.11 13.86
C PRO A 50 1.96 -1.20 14.15
N ILE A 51 1.16 -0.60 13.28
CA ILE A 51 -0.30 -0.57 13.42
C ILE A 51 -0.96 -1.39 12.33
N VAL A 52 -0.52 -1.24 11.09
CA VAL A 52 -1.16 -1.88 9.94
C VAL A 52 -0.12 -2.21 8.89
N ILE A 53 -0.33 -3.33 8.20
CA ILE A 53 0.43 -3.69 7.01
C ILE A 53 -0.44 -3.42 5.79
N GLU A 54 0.12 -2.67 4.82
CA GLU A 54 -0.56 -2.28 3.59
C GLU A 54 -0.01 -3.06 2.41
N TYR A 55 -0.89 -3.67 1.65
CA TYR A 55 -0.59 -4.36 0.40
C TYR A 55 -1.29 -3.59 -0.73
N THR A 56 -0.53 -2.89 -1.54
CA THR A 56 -1.07 -1.99 -2.56
C THR A 56 -0.66 -2.43 -3.95
N TYR A 57 -1.62 -2.45 -4.86
CA TYR A 57 -1.36 -2.52 -6.29
C TYR A 57 -1.85 -1.24 -6.95
N MET A 58 -1.05 -0.73 -7.87
CA MET A 58 -1.30 0.55 -8.51
C MET A 58 -0.82 0.50 -9.97
N PRO A 59 -1.66 0.85 -10.95
CA PRO A 59 -1.21 0.86 -12.34
C PRO A 59 -0.05 1.84 -12.53
N ILE A 60 0.95 1.46 -13.31
CA ILE A 60 2.10 2.34 -13.58
C ILE A 60 1.64 3.63 -14.26
N VAL A 61 0.62 3.54 -15.13
CA VAL A 61 0.11 4.71 -15.84
C VAL A 61 -0.41 5.79 -14.91
N LEU A 62 -0.86 5.41 -13.71
CA LEU A 62 -1.36 6.36 -12.71
C LEU A 62 -0.22 7.25 -12.19
N ILE A 63 0.94 6.67 -11.94
CA ILE A 63 2.12 7.41 -11.47
C ILE A 63 3.36 6.91 -12.18
N PRO A 64 3.62 7.35 -13.42
CA PRO A 64 4.88 6.98 -14.07
C PRO A 64 6.06 7.53 -13.27
N GLY A 65 7.07 6.70 -13.07
CA GLY A 65 8.27 7.14 -12.38
C GLY A 65 8.18 7.26 -10.87
N LEU A 66 7.21 6.58 -10.24
CA LEU A 66 7.15 6.49 -8.79
C LEU A 66 8.46 5.89 -8.26
N LYS A 67 9.01 6.51 -7.22
CA LYS A 67 10.29 6.10 -6.61
C LYS A 67 10.05 5.68 -5.17
N LYS A 68 10.96 4.85 -4.65
CA LYS A 68 10.87 4.38 -3.28
C LYS A 68 10.76 5.54 -2.27
N LYS A 69 11.49 6.64 -2.50
CA LYS A 69 11.44 7.81 -1.61
C LYS A 69 10.03 8.38 -1.44
N ASP A 70 9.18 8.21 -2.46
CA ASP A 70 7.81 8.73 -2.46
C ASP A 70 6.87 7.90 -1.57
N LEU A 71 7.33 6.73 -1.12
CA LEU A 71 6.51 5.79 -0.35
C LEU A 71 6.56 6.00 1.15
N TYR A 72 7.39 6.93 1.62
CA TYR A 72 7.53 7.20 3.05
C TYR A 72 6.54 8.25 3.56
N GLY A 73 5.84 8.91 2.65
CA GLY A 73 4.78 9.85 2.97
C GLY A 73 3.42 9.35 2.50
N SER A 74 2.50 10.29 2.27
CA SER A 74 1.18 9.98 1.74
C SER A 74 1.26 9.79 0.22
N VAL A 75 1.06 8.57 -0.22
CA VAL A 75 1.03 8.24 -1.65
C VAL A 75 -0.17 8.92 -2.34
N TYR A 76 -1.31 8.98 -1.65
CA TYR A 76 -2.49 9.66 -2.19
C TYR A 76 -2.19 11.15 -2.46
N SER A 77 -1.58 11.84 -1.49
CA SER A 77 -1.22 13.25 -1.66
C SER A 77 -0.21 13.43 -2.79
N PHE A 78 0.75 12.52 -2.91
CA PHE A 78 1.71 12.55 -4.00
C PHE A 78 1.02 12.46 -5.37
N ILE A 79 0.10 11.52 -5.52
CA ILE A 79 -0.64 11.36 -6.77
C ILE A 79 -1.41 12.63 -7.10
N ARG A 80 -2.13 13.16 -6.15
CA ARG A 80 -2.97 14.34 -6.35
C ARG A 80 -2.16 15.59 -6.66
N GLU A 81 -1.08 15.80 -5.93
CA GLU A 81 -0.30 17.04 -6.03
C GLU A 81 0.74 17.01 -7.14
N GLN A 82 1.41 15.87 -7.34
CA GLN A 82 2.52 15.77 -8.28
C GLN A 82 2.10 15.30 -9.67
N CYS A 83 1.09 14.47 -9.75
CA CYS A 83 0.68 13.88 -11.03
C CYS A 83 -0.59 14.52 -11.59
N GLY A 84 -1.35 15.22 -10.78
CA GLY A 84 -2.60 15.87 -11.20
C GLY A 84 -3.66 14.90 -11.71
N LEU A 85 -3.48 13.60 -11.46
CA LEU A 85 -4.37 12.58 -11.97
C LEU A 85 -5.55 12.38 -11.03
N LYS A 86 -6.72 12.17 -11.63
CA LYS A 86 -7.93 11.83 -10.90
C LYS A 86 -8.05 10.32 -10.79
N ILE A 87 -8.49 9.86 -9.65
CA ILE A 87 -8.72 8.46 -9.36
C ILE A 87 -10.21 8.19 -9.47
N SER A 88 -10.61 7.25 -10.34
CA SER A 88 -12.02 6.91 -10.51
C SER A 88 -12.55 6.08 -9.35
N SER A 89 -11.74 5.21 -8.82
CA SER A 89 -12.10 4.39 -7.67
C SER A 89 -10.89 4.00 -6.87
N PHE A 90 -11.14 3.80 -5.59
CA PHE A 90 -10.14 3.40 -4.64
C PHE A 90 -10.76 2.31 -3.75
N HIS A 91 -10.32 1.09 -3.97
CA HIS A 91 -10.79 -0.05 -3.19
C HIS A 91 -9.87 -0.32 -2.02
N ARG A 92 -10.44 -0.37 -0.85
CA ARG A 92 -9.71 -0.64 0.38
C ARG A 92 -10.45 -1.72 1.16
N THR A 93 -9.74 -2.77 1.53
CA THR A 93 -10.26 -3.84 2.38
C THR A 93 -9.39 -3.94 3.61
N ILE A 94 -10.00 -3.81 4.79
CA ILE A 94 -9.30 -3.94 6.07
C ILE A 94 -9.78 -5.23 6.72
N ARG A 95 -8.84 -6.08 7.12
CA ARG A 95 -9.14 -7.34 7.79
C ARG A 95 -8.26 -7.54 9.01
N ALA A 96 -8.83 -8.15 10.04
CA ALA A 96 -8.04 -8.68 11.14
C ALA A 96 -7.60 -10.08 10.75
N VAL A 97 -6.30 -10.32 10.72
CA VAL A 97 -5.73 -11.60 10.30
C VAL A 97 -4.70 -12.07 11.33
N ALA A 98 -4.41 -13.36 11.31
CA ALA A 98 -3.30 -13.92 12.08
C ALA A 98 -2.00 -13.68 11.30
N ALA A 99 -0.98 -13.14 11.96
CA ALA A 99 0.28 -12.84 11.32
C ALA A 99 0.95 -14.12 10.80
N THR A 100 1.40 -14.08 9.55
CA THR A 100 2.27 -15.11 9.00
C THR A 100 3.66 -15.00 9.65
N GLU A 101 4.54 -15.98 9.45
CA GLU A 101 5.92 -15.89 9.95
C GLU A 101 6.63 -14.65 9.41
N GLU A 102 6.48 -14.38 8.12
CA GLU A 102 7.09 -13.22 7.48
C GLU A 102 6.53 -11.90 8.03
N GLU A 103 5.22 -11.82 8.18
CA GLU A 103 4.57 -10.63 8.75
C GLU A 103 4.98 -10.43 10.22
N ALA A 104 5.06 -11.51 10.99
CA ALA A 104 5.48 -11.45 12.38
C ALA A 104 6.90 -10.90 12.52
N GLU A 105 7.81 -11.32 11.64
CA GLU A 105 9.17 -10.82 11.62
C GLU A 105 9.20 -9.32 11.30
N ARG A 106 8.44 -8.89 10.29
CA ARG A 106 8.36 -7.49 9.88
C ARG A 106 7.73 -6.58 10.93
N LEU A 107 6.80 -7.12 11.71
CA LEU A 107 6.05 -6.37 12.72
C LEU A 107 6.59 -6.54 14.13
N ASP A 108 7.68 -7.27 14.27
CA ASP A 108 8.30 -7.58 15.57
C ASP A 108 7.28 -8.17 16.54
N THR A 109 6.55 -9.17 16.08
CA THR A 109 5.54 -9.88 16.87
C THR A 109 5.67 -11.38 16.65
N GLU A 110 4.78 -12.17 17.27
CA GLU A 110 4.79 -13.61 17.16
C GLU A 110 3.94 -14.10 15.96
N PRO A 111 4.34 -15.20 15.29
CA PRO A 111 3.47 -15.80 14.29
C PRO A 111 2.10 -16.13 14.89
N GLY A 112 1.04 -15.85 14.13
CA GLY A 112 -0.33 -16.05 14.58
C GLY A 112 -0.91 -14.91 15.40
N ALA A 113 -0.11 -13.91 15.78
CA ALA A 113 -0.62 -12.75 16.49
C ALA A 113 -1.62 -11.98 15.62
N PRO A 114 -2.64 -11.35 16.22
CA PRO A 114 -3.60 -10.57 15.43
C PRO A 114 -2.94 -9.30 14.90
N LEU A 115 -3.24 -8.98 13.62
CA LEU A 115 -2.81 -7.74 13.00
C LEU A 115 -3.89 -7.24 12.04
N LEU A 116 -3.80 -5.95 11.68
CA LEU A 116 -4.62 -5.38 10.63
C LEU A 116 -3.89 -5.44 9.30
N ASP A 117 -4.59 -5.97 8.30
CA ASP A 117 -4.15 -6.09 6.93
C ASP A 117 -5.00 -5.15 6.08
N LEU A 118 -4.36 -4.28 5.32
CA LEU A 118 -5.02 -3.32 4.46
C LEU A 118 -4.63 -3.59 3.00
N ALA A 119 -5.58 -4.09 2.22
CA ALA A 119 -5.41 -4.27 0.79
C ALA A 119 -5.95 -3.05 0.05
N GLN A 120 -5.16 -2.48 -0.84
CA GLN A 120 -5.53 -1.29 -1.59
C GLN A 120 -5.40 -1.52 -3.09
N ARG A 121 -6.39 -1.03 -3.84
CA ARG A 121 -6.42 -1.09 -5.30
C ARG A 121 -6.82 0.28 -5.82
N TRP A 122 -5.98 0.86 -6.65
CA TRP A 122 -6.17 2.21 -7.18
C TRP A 122 -6.49 2.13 -8.66
N ARG A 123 -7.60 2.70 -9.07
CA ARG A 123 -8.05 2.68 -10.46
C ARG A 123 -8.10 4.10 -11.01
N PRO A 124 -7.36 4.42 -12.09
CA PRO A 124 -7.42 5.74 -12.69
C PRO A 124 -8.75 5.99 -13.40
N LEU A 125 -9.07 7.24 -13.58
CA LEU A 125 -10.25 7.69 -14.29
C LEU A 125 -10.16 7.33 -15.77
#